data_583f8122fc0d240f676775d25ff01ac5
#
_entry.id   583f8122fc0d240f676775d25ff01ac5
#
_cell.length_a   1.000
_cell.length_b   1.000
_cell.length_c   1.000
_cell.angle_alpha   90.00
_cell.angle_beta   90.00
_cell.angle_gamma   90.00
#
_symmetry.space_group_name_H-M   'P 1'
#
loop_
_entity.id
_entity.type
_entity.pdbx_description
1 polymer ?
#
loop_
_entity_poly.entity_id
_entity_poly.type
_entity_poly.pdbx_seq_one_letter_code
_entity_poly.pdbx_strand_id
1 'polypeptide(L)'
;MGRRLQTIYEYFSDYSVQEIDDMIHSLSIEEKLIIRARYGNDLHNPQPSDSWGKENSEKYYGTLIPKMKRLLSKGIDMQPQTESAEKTEPKIILPEAPKIEVIDYTSQLLQLLKDGKNNREICENLNITSQQLYEELLKLKNKGIRHSRNYYSDGSIKYSNISTMQDLRNYKGIGQDRTIITDTNENGMKVLLISDLHFGNELERLDLIDRAYNYCIKNGINIILCGGDLIDGAYTQGTQKISDLYQQIEYFIKNYPYDKSILTFSVAGDHDISAFNKSSLDIVEMCNNFRHDIVIGGYNNTGINLKNDKVHLYHHVEAGAMRQTDAPIILHGHSHKYSTEIKNNALNITIPTLSGINQPMPSALELDIYFSKGYIANSVIKHLYFGPQDIVLSESTFDLLKGRTINYEAVRNTETYRQGLSQSSDAPKTLKKTNQPLSQIEKFNRRYGK
;
A
#
# COMPACT_ATOMS: atom_id res chain seq x y z
N MET A 1 -21.35 -27.36 12.27
CA MET A 1 -20.01 -26.84 12.48
C MET A 1 -19.25 -26.93 11.17
N GLY A 2 -19.00 -25.81 10.48
CA GLY A 2 -18.20 -25.78 9.24
C GLY A 2 -16.75 -26.19 9.57
N ARG A 3 -16.14 -27.03 8.74
CA ARG A 3 -14.70 -27.32 8.88
C ARG A 3 -13.93 -26.04 8.67
N ARG A 4 -13.02 -25.70 9.60
CA ARG A 4 -12.08 -24.59 9.45
C ARG A 4 -11.25 -24.81 8.19
N LEU A 5 -11.20 -23.83 7.31
CA LEU A 5 -10.38 -23.87 6.12
C LEU A 5 -8.89 -23.75 6.53
N GLN A 6 -8.05 -24.61 5.95
CA GLN A 6 -6.61 -24.62 6.21
C GLN A 6 -5.87 -23.81 5.14
N THR A 7 -4.82 -23.10 5.53
CA THR A 7 -3.85 -22.49 4.60
C THR A 7 -3.05 -23.60 3.88
N ILE A 8 -2.30 -23.25 2.82
CA ILE A 8 -1.45 -24.24 2.13
C ILE A 8 -0.35 -24.78 3.06
N TYR A 9 0.18 -23.92 3.94
CA TYR A 9 1.21 -24.29 4.92
C TYR A 9 0.65 -25.19 6.04
N GLU A 10 -0.58 -24.96 6.47
CA GLU A 10 -1.28 -25.87 7.41
C GLU A 10 -1.62 -27.22 6.75
N TYR A 11 -1.92 -27.22 5.44
CA TYR A 11 -2.22 -28.44 4.69
C TYR A 11 -0.98 -29.33 4.51
N PHE A 12 0.19 -28.73 4.34
CA PHE A 12 1.48 -29.41 4.20
C PHE A 12 2.35 -29.24 5.45
N SER A 13 1.76 -29.28 6.65
CA SER A 13 2.44 -29.03 7.93
C SER A 13 3.61 -29.94 8.26
N ASP A 14 3.74 -31.08 7.58
CA ASP A 14 4.86 -32.02 7.73
C ASP A 14 6.15 -31.53 7.04
N TYR A 15 6.08 -30.46 6.26
CA TYR A 15 7.19 -29.87 5.53
C TYR A 15 7.50 -28.47 6.05
N SER A 16 8.75 -28.05 5.92
CA SER A 16 9.15 -26.68 6.26
C SER A 16 8.51 -25.65 5.31
N VAL A 17 8.39 -24.41 5.77
CA VAL A 17 7.93 -23.28 4.93
C VAL A 17 8.75 -23.18 3.64
N GLN A 18 10.07 -23.39 3.76
CA GLN A 18 10.98 -23.35 2.61
C GLN A 18 10.66 -24.41 1.56
N GLU A 19 10.48 -25.66 1.98
CA GLU A 19 10.16 -26.76 1.05
C GLU A 19 8.84 -26.54 0.33
N ILE A 20 7.83 -26.00 1.03
CA ILE A 20 6.54 -25.65 0.43
C ILE A 20 6.69 -24.53 -0.60
N ASP A 21 7.48 -23.50 -0.30
CA ASP A 21 7.72 -22.41 -1.21
C ASP A 21 8.50 -22.83 -2.46
N ASP A 22 9.54 -23.63 -2.29
CA ASP A 22 10.34 -24.16 -3.40
C ASP A 22 9.48 -25.03 -4.31
N MET A 23 8.62 -25.85 -3.72
CA MET A 23 7.64 -26.64 -4.45
C MET A 23 6.69 -25.73 -5.25
N ILE A 24 6.14 -24.67 -4.64
CA ILE A 24 5.26 -23.70 -5.33
C ILE A 24 6.01 -23.00 -6.45
N HIS A 25 7.29 -22.62 -6.23
CA HIS A 25 8.11 -21.97 -7.25
C HIS A 25 8.34 -22.89 -8.47
N SER A 26 8.41 -24.21 -8.27
CA SER A 26 8.60 -25.18 -9.35
C SER A 26 7.35 -25.44 -10.22
N LEU A 27 6.18 -24.95 -9.80
CA LEU A 27 4.92 -25.12 -10.53
C LEU A 27 4.81 -24.19 -11.74
N SER A 28 4.03 -24.60 -12.74
CA SER A 28 3.70 -23.77 -13.90
C SER A 28 2.87 -22.52 -13.48
N ILE A 29 2.79 -21.53 -14.36
CA ILE A 29 2.00 -20.31 -14.13
C ILE A 29 0.53 -20.66 -13.89
N GLU A 30 -0.06 -21.57 -14.69
CA GLU A 30 -1.45 -22.00 -14.50
C GLU A 30 -1.69 -22.67 -13.15
N GLU A 31 -0.75 -23.53 -12.71
CA GLU A 31 -0.84 -24.21 -11.43
C GLU A 31 -0.74 -23.22 -10.25
N LYS A 32 0.13 -22.21 -10.37
CA LYS A 32 0.24 -21.10 -9.40
C LYS A 32 -1.05 -20.29 -9.29
N LEU A 33 -1.72 -20.04 -10.42
CA LEU A 33 -3.01 -19.36 -10.45
C LEU A 33 -4.10 -20.14 -9.71
N ILE A 34 -4.14 -21.47 -9.88
CA ILE A 34 -5.09 -22.35 -9.17
C ILE A 34 -4.83 -22.30 -7.65
N ILE A 35 -3.56 -22.33 -7.24
CA ILE A 35 -3.18 -22.21 -5.82
C ILE A 35 -3.61 -20.85 -5.26
N ARG A 36 -3.38 -19.77 -6.00
CA ARG A 36 -3.80 -18.41 -5.58
C ARG A 36 -5.31 -18.27 -5.50
N ALA A 37 -6.06 -18.84 -6.44
CA ALA A 37 -7.51 -18.87 -6.39
C ALA A 37 -8.02 -19.60 -5.13
N ARG A 38 -7.30 -20.64 -4.67
CA ARG A 38 -7.66 -21.45 -3.50
C ARG A 38 -7.23 -20.83 -2.18
N TYR A 39 -6.07 -20.16 -2.11
CA TYR A 39 -5.44 -19.71 -0.85
C TYR A 39 -5.22 -18.21 -0.76
N GLY A 40 -5.67 -17.45 -1.76
CA GLY A 40 -5.34 -16.03 -1.89
C GLY A 40 -3.89 -15.83 -2.39
N ASN A 41 -3.55 -14.59 -2.71
CA ASN A 41 -2.24 -14.25 -3.25
C ASN A 41 -1.09 -14.44 -2.24
N ASP A 42 -1.39 -14.31 -0.96
CA ASP A 42 -0.46 -14.51 0.15
C ASP A 42 -0.42 -15.96 0.67
N LEU A 43 -1.23 -16.85 0.09
CA LEU A 43 -1.35 -18.27 0.45
C LEU A 43 -1.89 -18.53 1.86
N HIS A 44 -2.38 -17.48 2.54
CA HIS A 44 -2.87 -17.55 3.93
C HIS A 44 -4.39 -17.41 4.07
N ASN A 45 -5.09 -17.08 2.98
CA ASN A 45 -6.52 -16.83 2.99
C ASN A 45 -7.30 -17.90 2.21
N PRO A 46 -7.50 -19.11 2.78
CA PRO A 46 -8.13 -20.21 2.09
C PRO A 46 -9.60 -19.91 1.77
N GLN A 47 -9.96 -20.02 0.50
CA GLN A 47 -11.28 -19.77 -0.02
C GLN A 47 -12.13 -21.06 -0.01
N PRO A 48 -13.46 -20.97 0.23
CA PRO A 48 -14.36 -22.11 0.05
C PRO A 48 -14.33 -22.62 -1.39
N SER A 49 -14.53 -23.93 -1.58
CA SER A 49 -14.50 -24.56 -2.92
C SER A 49 -15.46 -23.92 -3.93
N ASP A 50 -16.56 -23.36 -3.45
CA ASP A 50 -17.60 -22.76 -4.29
C ASP A 50 -17.22 -21.38 -4.83
N SER A 51 -16.23 -20.72 -4.21
CA SER A 51 -15.83 -19.33 -4.55
C SER A 51 -14.77 -19.24 -5.64
N TRP A 52 -14.03 -20.30 -5.94
CA TRP A 52 -12.92 -20.32 -6.90
C TRP A 52 -13.16 -21.18 -8.14
N GLY A 53 -14.42 -21.64 -8.31
CA GLY A 53 -14.93 -22.31 -9.49
C GLY A 53 -14.72 -23.82 -9.52
N LYS A 54 -15.68 -24.54 -10.11
CA LYS A 54 -15.68 -26.00 -10.17
C LYS A 54 -14.49 -26.57 -10.94
N GLU A 55 -14.14 -25.95 -12.07
CA GLU A 55 -13.01 -26.40 -12.90
C GLU A 55 -11.67 -26.30 -12.17
N ASN A 56 -11.43 -25.18 -11.49
CA ASN A 56 -10.24 -25.00 -10.67
C ASN A 56 -10.21 -25.99 -9.51
N SER A 57 -11.36 -26.28 -8.89
CA SER A 57 -11.48 -27.24 -7.81
C SER A 57 -11.13 -28.67 -8.28
N GLU A 58 -11.64 -29.07 -9.45
CA GLU A 58 -11.33 -30.38 -10.04
C GLU A 58 -9.85 -30.50 -10.41
N LYS A 59 -9.26 -29.49 -11.05
CA LYS A 59 -7.81 -29.46 -11.34
C LYS A 59 -6.95 -29.48 -10.08
N TYR A 60 -7.35 -28.73 -9.04
CA TYR A 60 -6.61 -28.65 -7.78
C TYR A 60 -6.57 -30.02 -7.07
N TYR A 61 -7.74 -30.62 -6.78
CA TYR A 61 -7.80 -31.88 -6.05
C TYR A 61 -7.37 -33.09 -6.89
N GLY A 62 -7.71 -33.12 -8.19
CA GLY A 62 -7.45 -34.25 -9.07
C GLY A 62 -6.00 -34.30 -9.58
N THR A 63 -5.37 -33.19 -9.82
CA THR A 63 -4.06 -33.15 -10.50
C THR A 63 -2.98 -32.46 -9.64
N LEU A 64 -3.28 -31.30 -9.11
CA LEU A 64 -2.26 -30.43 -8.52
C LEU A 64 -1.82 -30.90 -7.15
N ILE A 65 -2.74 -31.29 -6.26
CA ILE A 65 -2.41 -31.86 -4.93
C ILE A 65 -1.55 -33.11 -5.03
N PRO A 66 -1.87 -34.11 -5.88
CA PRO A 66 -1.01 -35.28 -6.07
C PRO A 66 0.39 -34.92 -6.59
N LYS A 67 0.48 -33.94 -7.51
CA LYS A 67 1.77 -33.44 -8.03
C LYS A 67 2.60 -32.77 -6.92
N MET A 68 2.00 -31.89 -6.12
CA MET A 68 2.67 -31.20 -5.02
C MET A 68 3.19 -32.19 -3.97
N LYS A 69 2.37 -33.16 -3.56
CA LYS A 69 2.81 -34.22 -2.64
C LYS A 69 3.99 -35.02 -3.18
N ARG A 70 4.00 -35.34 -4.48
CA ARG A 70 5.11 -36.05 -5.12
C ARG A 70 6.39 -35.21 -5.17
N LEU A 71 6.28 -33.89 -5.42
CA LEU A 71 7.44 -32.97 -5.42
C LEU A 71 8.05 -32.86 -4.03
N LEU A 72 7.23 -32.66 -3.01
CA LEU A 72 7.68 -32.58 -1.62
C LEU A 72 8.31 -33.91 -1.13
N SER A 73 7.74 -35.09 -1.49
CA SER A 73 8.26 -36.38 -1.05
C SER A 73 9.57 -36.80 -1.71
N LYS A 74 9.93 -36.25 -2.87
CA LYS A 74 11.15 -36.60 -3.60
C LYS A 74 12.37 -35.78 -3.22
N GLY A 75 12.23 -34.72 -2.43
CA GLY A 75 13.24 -33.69 -2.33
C GLY A 75 13.42 -33.01 -3.70
N ILE A 76 13.37 -31.68 -3.75
CA ILE A 76 13.47 -30.96 -5.02
C ILE A 76 14.91 -31.04 -5.51
N ASP A 77 15.16 -31.95 -6.47
CA ASP A 77 16.44 -31.97 -7.22
C ASP A 77 16.43 -30.76 -8.16
N MET A 78 16.98 -29.65 -7.70
CA MET A 78 17.08 -28.38 -8.42
C MET A 78 18.21 -28.47 -9.47
N GLN A 79 17.97 -29.19 -10.56
CA GLN A 79 18.74 -28.97 -11.77
C GLN A 79 17.90 -28.09 -12.73
N PRO A 80 18.44 -26.95 -13.18
CA PRO A 80 17.78 -26.15 -14.21
C PRO A 80 17.74 -26.95 -15.51
N GLN A 81 16.53 -27.22 -16.01
CA GLN A 81 16.37 -27.76 -17.36
C GLN A 81 16.79 -26.68 -18.36
N THR A 82 18.02 -26.78 -18.83
CA THR A 82 18.48 -26.08 -20.04
C THR A 82 17.90 -26.81 -21.24
N GLU A 83 16.89 -26.24 -21.87
CA GLU A 83 16.51 -26.65 -23.23
C GLU A 83 17.64 -26.25 -24.20
N SER A 84 18.36 -27.26 -24.66
CA SER A 84 19.33 -27.15 -25.70
C SER A 84 18.64 -27.05 -27.09
N ALA A 85 18.60 -25.86 -27.64
CA ALA A 85 18.43 -25.70 -29.08
C ALA A 85 19.70 -25.07 -29.63
N GLU A 86 20.60 -25.91 -30.15
CA GLU A 86 21.75 -25.48 -30.98
C GLU A 86 21.23 -24.80 -32.25
N LYS A 87 21.37 -23.47 -32.31
CA LYS A 87 21.49 -22.75 -33.56
C LYS A 87 22.84 -22.03 -33.57
N THR A 88 23.74 -22.52 -34.40
CA THR A 88 25.02 -21.91 -34.72
C THR A 88 24.79 -20.57 -35.41
N GLU A 89 25.03 -19.46 -34.72
CA GLU A 89 25.21 -18.13 -35.29
C GLU A 89 26.67 -17.67 -35.18
N PRO A 90 27.17 -16.83 -36.10
CA PRO A 90 28.60 -16.50 -36.19
C PRO A 90 29.06 -15.69 -34.98
N LYS A 91 30.20 -16.09 -34.39
CA LYS A 91 30.88 -15.39 -33.30
C LYS A 91 31.24 -13.95 -33.67
N ILE A 92 30.47 -12.99 -33.20
CA ILE A 92 30.93 -11.60 -33.07
C ILE A 92 31.73 -11.53 -31.78
N ILE A 93 33.03 -11.30 -31.86
CA ILE A 93 33.90 -11.04 -30.70
C ILE A 93 33.57 -9.62 -30.22
N LEU A 94 32.67 -9.50 -29.25
CA LEU A 94 32.50 -8.27 -28.50
C LEU A 94 33.65 -8.14 -27.48
N PRO A 95 34.19 -6.92 -27.27
CA PRO A 95 35.19 -6.70 -26.24
C PRO A 95 34.62 -7.11 -24.90
N GLU A 96 35.43 -7.81 -24.09
CA GLU A 96 35.02 -8.22 -22.71
C GLU A 96 34.53 -6.99 -21.95
N ALA A 97 33.26 -7.04 -21.52
CA ALA A 97 32.73 -6.07 -20.62
C ALA A 97 33.54 -6.10 -19.32
N PRO A 98 33.81 -4.94 -18.68
CA PRO A 98 34.56 -4.90 -17.44
C PRO A 98 33.87 -5.82 -16.44
N LYS A 99 34.64 -6.72 -15.79
CA LYS A 99 34.16 -7.57 -14.71
C LYS A 99 33.67 -6.66 -13.59
N ILE A 100 32.35 -6.48 -13.49
CA ILE A 100 31.71 -5.85 -12.33
C ILE A 100 31.90 -6.85 -11.19
N GLU A 101 32.73 -6.51 -10.21
CA GLU A 101 32.79 -7.28 -8.97
C GLU A 101 31.41 -7.29 -8.33
N VAL A 102 30.76 -8.44 -8.36
CA VAL A 102 29.45 -8.63 -7.67
C VAL A 102 29.74 -8.68 -6.17
N ILE A 103 29.56 -7.57 -5.50
CA ILE A 103 29.70 -7.50 -4.04
C ILE A 103 28.52 -8.30 -3.44
N ASP A 104 28.84 -9.36 -2.68
CA ASP A 104 27.83 -10.12 -1.95
C ASP A 104 27.55 -9.47 -0.58
N TYR A 105 26.45 -8.75 -0.48
CA TYR A 105 25.99 -8.12 0.73
C TYR A 105 25.25 -9.05 1.70
N THR A 106 25.02 -10.32 1.35
CA THR A 106 24.15 -11.26 2.08
C THR A 106 24.47 -11.31 3.58
N SER A 107 25.72 -11.57 3.94
CA SER A 107 26.12 -11.74 5.35
C SER A 107 26.00 -10.44 6.16
N GLN A 108 26.42 -9.32 5.58
CA GLN A 108 26.33 -8.00 6.22
C GLN A 108 24.88 -7.55 6.37
N LEU A 109 24.05 -7.75 5.33
CA LEU A 109 22.63 -7.44 5.37
C LEU A 109 21.91 -8.25 6.45
N LEU A 110 22.15 -9.57 6.53
CA LEU A 110 21.57 -10.42 7.57
C LEU A 110 21.97 -9.97 8.99
N GLN A 111 23.19 -9.50 9.19
CA GLN A 111 23.61 -8.97 10.48
C GLN A 111 22.87 -7.67 10.82
N LEU A 112 22.80 -6.73 9.90
CA LEU A 112 22.08 -5.46 10.09
C LEU A 112 20.58 -5.66 10.37
N LEU A 113 19.95 -6.65 9.71
CA LEU A 113 18.57 -7.04 9.98
C LEU A 113 18.41 -7.60 11.40
N LYS A 114 19.34 -8.44 11.88
CA LYS A 114 19.36 -8.97 13.25
C LYS A 114 19.54 -7.85 14.28
N ASP A 115 20.36 -6.86 13.97
CA ASP A 115 20.62 -5.70 14.82
C ASP A 115 19.45 -4.71 14.86
N GLY A 116 18.35 -5.01 14.13
CA GLY A 116 17.12 -4.20 14.10
C GLY A 116 17.29 -2.85 13.41
N LYS A 117 18.27 -2.74 12.51
CA LYS A 117 18.49 -1.52 11.70
C LYS A 117 17.32 -1.27 10.77
N ASN A 118 16.95 0.02 10.59
CA ASN A 118 15.94 0.41 9.65
C ASN A 118 16.51 0.51 8.21
N ASN A 119 15.63 0.66 7.21
CA ASN A 119 16.02 0.72 5.81
C ASN A 119 17.07 1.81 5.51
N ARG A 120 17.00 2.98 6.16
CA ARG A 120 17.95 4.09 5.96
C ARG A 120 19.31 3.75 6.51
N GLU A 121 19.36 3.26 7.77
CA GLU A 121 20.60 2.82 8.42
C GLU A 121 21.27 1.68 7.64
N ILE A 122 20.51 0.73 7.08
CA ILE A 122 21.04 -0.35 6.26
C ILE A 122 21.66 0.21 4.97
N CYS A 123 20.97 1.10 4.26
CA CYS A 123 21.48 1.74 3.06
C CYS A 123 22.79 2.52 3.33
N GLU A 124 22.84 3.24 4.44
CA GLU A 124 24.04 3.99 4.85
C GLU A 124 25.21 3.06 5.19
N ASN A 125 24.97 2.00 5.96
CA ASN A 125 26.03 1.04 6.35
C ASN A 125 26.61 0.27 5.16
N LEU A 126 25.77 -0.11 4.19
CA LEU A 126 26.18 -0.88 3.01
C LEU A 126 26.59 0.01 1.83
N ASN A 127 26.40 1.33 1.95
CA ASN A 127 26.57 2.30 0.86
C ASN A 127 25.80 1.92 -0.41
N ILE A 128 24.52 1.57 -0.25
CA ILE A 128 23.62 1.17 -1.32
C ILE A 128 22.38 2.04 -1.34
N THR A 129 21.73 2.09 -2.50
CA THR A 129 20.43 2.75 -2.66
C THR A 129 19.31 1.90 -2.07
N SER A 130 18.16 2.50 -1.79
CA SER A 130 16.96 1.76 -1.37
C SER A 130 16.51 0.74 -2.40
N GLN A 131 16.64 1.05 -3.69
CA GLN A 131 16.33 0.09 -4.75
C GLN A 131 17.24 -1.14 -4.67
N GLN A 132 18.55 -0.95 -4.50
CA GLN A 132 19.49 -2.04 -4.31
C GLN A 132 19.18 -2.85 -3.03
N LEU A 133 18.81 -2.17 -1.93
CA LEU A 133 18.35 -2.87 -0.73
C LEU A 133 17.14 -3.77 -1.01
N TYR A 134 16.14 -3.27 -1.74
CA TYR A 134 14.95 -4.07 -2.07
C TYR A 134 15.28 -5.27 -2.94
N GLU A 135 16.20 -5.10 -3.91
CA GLU A 135 16.71 -6.20 -4.73
C GLU A 135 17.46 -7.26 -3.90
N GLU A 136 18.31 -6.84 -2.95
CA GLU A 136 18.98 -7.77 -2.04
C GLU A 136 18.00 -8.51 -1.11
N LEU A 137 16.99 -7.80 -0.58
CA LEU A 137 15.92 -8.41 0.20
C LEU A 137 15.08 -9.41 -0.63
N LEU A 138 14.85 -9.12 -1.92
CA LEU A 138 14.20 -10.03 -2.85
C LEU A 138 15.07 -11.27 -3.11
N LYS A 139 16.40 -11.11 -3.26
CA LYS A 139 17.34 -12.25 -3.36
C LYS A 139 17.32 -13.11 -2.12
N LEU A 140 17.26 -12.51 -0.90
CA LEU A 140 17.10 -13.25 0.36
C LEU A 140 15.78 -14.02 0.40
N LYS A 141 14.67 -13.38 -0.01
CA LYS A 141 13.36 -14.03 -0.12
C LYS A 141 13.41 -15.24 -1.07
N ASN A 142 14.09 -15.11 -2.20
CA ASN A 142 14.26 -16.20 -3.19
C ASN A 142 15.18 -17.32 -2.66
N LYS A 143 16.08 -17.02 -1.70
CA LYS A 143 16.85 -18.02 -0.95
C LYS A 143 16.09 -18.56 0.27
N GLY A 144 14.79 -18.23 0.43
CA GLY A 144 13.92 -18.68 1.51
C GLY A 144 13.98 -17.88 2.79
N ILE A 145 14.76 -16.82 2.85
CA ILE A 145 14.84 -15.96 4.03
C ILE A 145 13.78 -14.88 3.89
N ARG A 146 12.62 -15.08 4.52
CA ARG A 146 11.49 -14.16 4.49
C ARG A 146 11.56 -13.16 5.64
N HIS A 147 11.00 -11.97 5.42
CA HIS A 147 10.88 -10.93 6.45
C HIS A 147 9.54 -10.22 6.35
N SER A 148 9.01 -9.86 7.52
CA SER A 148 7.91 -8.91 7.66
C SER A 148 8.47 -7.50 7.71
N ARG A 149 7.60 -6.53 7.46
CA ARG A 149 7.92 -5.09 7.49
C ARG A 149 7.12 -4.41 8.59
N ASN A 150 7.80 -3.60 9.39
CA ASN A 150 7.19 -2.72 10.38
C ASN A 150 7.39 -1.28 9.91
N TYR A 151 6.31 -0.52 9.81
CA TYR A 151 6.27 0.82 9.27
C TYR A 151 6.17 1.84 10.40
N TYR A 152 6.94 2.92 10.33
CA TYR A 152 7.00 3.96 11.35
C TYR A 152 6.50 5.30 10.83
N SER A 153 5.97 6.14 11.73
CA SER A 153 5.43 7.46 11.39
C SER A 153 6.46 8.44 10.80
N ASP A 154 7.75 8.20 11.08
CA ASP A 154 8.86 8.95 10.47
C ASP A 154 9.21 8.49 9.04
N GLY A 155 8.45 7.55 8.46
CA GLY A 155 8.68 7.00 7.14
C GLY A 155 9.77 5.92 7.08
N SER A 156 10.29 5.44 8.21
CA SER A 156 11.26 4.34 8.21
C SER A 156 10.59 2.96 8.18
N ILE A 157 11.35 1.96 7.69
CA ILE A 157 10.92 0.55 7.65
C ILE A 157 11.93 -0.29 8.39
N LYS A 158 11.48 -1.09 9.37
CA LYS A 158 12.29 -2.15 9.98
C LYS A 158 11.83 -3.51 9.50
N TYR A 159 12.79 -4.40 9.30
CA TYR A 159 12.52 -5.75 8.82
C TYR A 159 12.73 -6.76 9.96
N SER A 160 11.80 -7.70 10.10
CA SER A 160 11.88 -8.80 11.07
C SER A 160 11.87 -10.12 10.34
N ASN A 161 12.77 -11.04 10.69
CA ASN A 161 12.87 -12.33 10.02
C ASN A 161 11.65 -13.21 10.31
N ILE A 162 11.13 -13.88 9.28
CA ILE A 162 10.06 -14.88 9.37
C ILE A 162 10.73 -16.24 9.21
N SER A 163 11.05 -16.87 10.33
CA SER A 163 11.80 -18.15 10.34
C SER A 163 10.96 -19.33 10.78
N THR A 164 9.78 -19.10 11.37
CA THR A 164 8.92 -20.16 11.90
C THR A 164 7.52 -20.09 11.32
N MET A 165 6.79 -21.23 11.40
CA MET A 165 5.35 -21.27 11.03
C MET A 165 4.51 -20.34 11.91
N GLN A 166 4.92 -20.06 13.14
CA GLN A 166 4.22 -19.11 14.00
C GLN A 166 4.42 -17.68 13.51
N ASP A 167 5.66 -17.32 13.11
CA ASP A 167 5.94 -16.02 12.51
C ASP A 167 5.13 -15.80 11.22
N LEU A 168 5.04 -16.87 10.40
CA LEU A 168 4.27 -16.83 9.16
C LEU A 168 2.76 -16.66 9.41
N ARG A 169 2.20 -17.30 10.47
CA ARG A 169 0.78 -17.10 10.88
C ARG A 169 0.52 -15.68 11.36
N ASN A 170 1.53 -15.04 11.94
CA ASN A 170 1.45 -13.65 12.39
C ASN A 170 1.74 -12.66 11.25
N TYR A 171 2.20 -13.15 10.10
CA TYR A 171 2.47 -12.31 8.93
C TYR A 171 1.17 -11.71 8.39
N LYS A 172 1.15 -10.39 8.27
CA LYS A 172 0.00 -9.67 7.72
C LYS A 172 0.04 -9.67 6.21
N GLY A 173 -0.81 -10.48 5.59
CA GLY A 173 -1.00 -10.55 4.15
C GLY A 173 -1.85 -9.40 3.57
N ILE A 174 -2.22 -9.55 2.31
CA ILE A 174 -3.14 -8.64 1.62
C ILE A 174 -4.52 -8.70 2.29
N GLY A 175 -5.20 -7.56 2.37
CA GLY A 175 -6.53 -7.45 2.99
C GLY A 175 -6.53 -7.39 4.52
N GLN A 176 -5.35 -7.37 5.15
CA GLN A 176 -5.22 -7.19 6.59
C GLN A 176 -4.83 -5.74 6.92
N ASP A 177 -5.30 -5.28 8.08
CA ASP A 177 -4.97 -3.95 8.59
C ASP A 177 -3.46 -3.75 8.71
N ARG A 178 -2.97 -2.59 8.32
CA ARG A 178 -1.58 -2.17 8.49
C ARG A 178 -1.45 -1.33 9.75
N THR A 179 -0.29 -1.36 10.35
CA THR A 179 -0.01 -0.57 11.55
C THR A 179 1.13 0.40 11.26
N ILE A 180 0.90 1.67 11.51
CA ILE A 180 1.96 2.68 11.55
C ILE A 180 2.36 2.86 13.01
N ILE A 181 3.60 2.53 13.32
CA ILE A 181 4.15 2.64 14.66
C ILE A 181 4.53 4.11 14.88
N THR A 182 3.93 4.73 15.88
CA THR A 182 4.19 6.12 16.29
C THR A 182 4.97 6.14 17.59
N ASP A 183 5.73 7.20 17.84
CA ASP A 183 6.30 7.43 19.18
C ASP A 183 5.16 7.55 20.21
N THR A 184 5.37 7.03 21.41
CA THR A 184 4.42 7.12 22.51
C THR A 184 4.11 8.56 22.91
N ASN A 185 5.08 9.45 22.76
CA ASN A 185 4.96 10.88 23.08
C ASN A 185 4.41 11.72 21.92
N GLU A 186 4.21 11.14 20.75
CA GLU A 186 3.67 11.85 19.58
C GLU A 186 2.17 12.14 19.79
N ASN A 187 1.83 13.42 19.89
CA ASN A 187 0.46 13.89 20.13
C ASN A 187 -0.32 14.18 18.83
N GLY A 188 0.33 14.07 17.69
CA GLY A 188 -0.29 14.25 16.38
C GLY A 188 0.61 13.78 15.27
N MET A 189 0.04 13.60 14.09
CA MET A 189 0.77 13.31 12.86
C MET A 189 0.09 14.00 11.69
N LYS A 190 0.87 14.27 10.65
CA LYS A 190 0.38 14.78 9.38
C LYS A 190 0.45 13.71 8.33
N VAL A 191 -0.59 13.61 7.52
CA VAL A 191 -0.59 12.74 6.35
C VAL A 191 -1.07 13.52 5.13
N LEU A 192 -0.57 13.15 3.94
CA LEU A 192 -1.11 13.65 2.69
C LEU A 192 -2.07 12.61 2.13
N LEU A 193 -3.24 13.05 1.66
CA LEU A 193 -4.24 12.22 1.00
C LEU A 193 -4.22 12.53 -0.49
N ILE A 194 -4.04 11.50 -1.30
CA ILE A 194 -4.12 11.54 -2.76
C ILE A 194 -4.96 10.37 -3.25
N SER A 195 -5.47 10.42 -4.48
CA SER A 195 -6.25 9.33 -5.06
C SER A 195 -6.32 9.43 -6.57
N ASP A 196 -6.71 8.32 -7.22
CA ASP A 196 -7.10 8.30 -8.63
C ASP A 196 -6.01 8.89 -9.55
N LEU A 197 -4.81 8.29 -9.49
CA LEU A 197 -3.61 8.77 -10.18
C LEU A 197 -3.60 8.41 -11.66
N HIS A 198 -4.18 7.24 -12.01
CA HIS A 198 -4.36 6.72 -13.36
C HIS A 198 -3.08 6.78 -14.23
N PHE A 199 -1.96 6.24 -13.72
CA PHE A 199 -0.73 6.13 -14.52
C PHE A 199 -0.98 5.35 -15.80
N GLY A 200 -0.52 5.89 -16.90
CA GLY A 200 -0.76 5.34 -18.25
C GLY A 200 -1.99 5.90 -18.95
N ASN A 201 -2.73 6.85 -18.34
CA ASN A 201 -3.76 7.65 -19.00
C ASN A 201 -3.14 8.91 -19.64
N GLU A 202 -3.74 9.44 -20.71
CA GLU A 202 -3.31 10.71 -21.33
C GLU A 202 -3.47 11.91 -20.39
N LEU A 203 -4.40 11.82 -19.42
CA LEU A 203 -4.68 12.86 -18.44
C LEU A 203 -3.97 12.64 -17.10
N GLU A 204 -2.99 11.72 -17.04
CA GLU A 204 -2.14 11.59 -15.85
C GLU A 204 -1.38 12.90 -15.57
N ARG A 205 -1.11 13.18 -14.29
CA ARG A 205 -0.48 14.43 -13.87
C ARG A 205 0.75 14.17 -12.99
N LEU A 206 1.81 13.63 -13.61
CA LEU A 206 3.09 13.35 -12.91
C LEU A 206 3.65 14.61 -12.26
N ASP A 207 3.48 15.76 -12.90
CA ASP A 207 3.91 17.06 -12.37
C ASP A 207 3.24 17.41 -11.02
N LEU A 208 1.99 17.00 -10.83
CA LEU A 208 1.27 17.23 -9.56
C LEU A 208 1.69 16.21 -8.50
N ILE A 209 1.99 14.98 -8.91
CA ILE A 209 2.48 13.94 -7.99
C ILE A 209 3.86 14.35 -7.45
N ASP A 210 4.77 14.84 -8.30
CA ASP A 210 6.07 15.39 -7.90
C ASP A 210 5.92 16.57 -6.93
N ARG A 211 4.98 17.48 -7.21
CA ARG A 211 4.68 18.60 -6.30
C ARG A 211 4.12 18.12 -4.96
N ALA A 212 3.24 17.12 -4.96
CA ALA A 212 2.73 16.51 -3.74
C ALA A 212 3.86 15.94 -2.87
N TYR A 213 4.83 15.25 -3.48
CA TYR A 213 6.02 14.78 -2.79
C TYR A 213 6.90 15.90 -2.24
N ASN A 214 7.16 16.92 -3.06
CA ASN A 214 7.91 18.11 -2.63
C ASN A 214 7.19 18.85 -1.48
N TYR A 215 5.85 18.89 -1.52
CA TYR A 215 5.05 19.44 -0.42
C TYR A 215 5.24 18.62 0.87
N CYS A 216 5.23 17.28 0.79
CA CYS A 216 5.49 16.41 1.91
C CYS A 216 6.87 16.68 2.52
N ILE A 217 7.92 16.71 1.72
CA ILE A 217 9.31 16.97 2.16
C ILE A 217 9.39 18.31 2.87
N LYS A 218 8.83 19.37 2.27
CA LYS A 218 8.86 20.74 2.80
C LYS A 218 8.11 20.88 4.13
N ASN A 219 7.03 20.13 4.33
CA ASN A 219 6.15 20.23 5.49
C ASN A 219 6.36 19.12 6.53
N GLY A 220 7.38 18.25 6.34
CA GLY A 220 7.68 17.15 7.25
C GLY A 220 6.60 16.08 7.30
N ILE A 221 5.93 15.82 6.16
CA ILE A 221 4.91 14.77 6.04
C ILE A 221 5.59 13.51 5.53
N ASN A 222 5.59 12.46 6.35
CA ASN A 222 6.28 11.20 6.06
C ASN A 222 5.32 10.09 5.58
N ILE A 223 4.00 10.33 5.64
CA ILE A 223 2.99 9.34 5.30
C ILE A 223 2.04 9.93 4.25
N ILE A 224 1.87 9.19 3.15
CA ILE A 224 0.84 9.43 2.15
C ILE A 224 -0.19 8.30 2.25
N LEU A 225 -1.48 8.65 2.24
CA LEU A 225 -2.59 7.70 2.11
C LEU A 225 -3.22 7.89 0.75
N CYS A 226 -3.22 6.82 -0.07
CA CYS A 226 -3.72 6.87 -1.44
C CYS A 226 -5.00 6.04 -1.58
N GLY A 227 -6.05 6.67 -2.08
CA GLY A 227 -7.38 6.08 -2.24
C GLY A 227 -7.53 5.06 -3.37
N GLY A 228 -6.45 4.63 -4.05
CA GLY A 228 -6.48 3.65 -5.13
C GLY A 228 -6.49 4.27 -6.53
N ASP A 229 -6.76 3.44 -7.55
CA ASP A 229 -6.64 3.74 -8.97
C ASP A 229 -5.25 4.32 -9.30
N LEU A 230 -4.23 3.50 -9.00
CA LEU A 230 -2.83 3.84 -9.23
C LEU A 230 -2.50 3.84 -10.73
N ILE A 231 -3.02 2.85 -11.48
CA ILE A 231 -2.89 2.74 -12.94
C ILE A 231 -4.23 2.95 -13.63
N ASP A 232 -4.20 3.20 -14.95
CA ASP A 232 -5.42 3.36 -15.75
C ASP A 232 -6.17 2.04 -16.00
N GLY A 233 -5.48 0.91 -15.86
CA GLY A 233 -6.07 -0.42 -15.93
C GLY A 233 -6.51 -0.83 -17.33
N ALA A 234 -7.53 -1.71 -17.37
CA ALA A 234 -8.02 -2.33 -18.60
C ALA A 234 -9.22 -1.61 -19.24
N TYR A 235 -9.61 -0.46 -18.75
CA TYR A 235 -10.76 0.28 -19.27
C TYR A 235 -10.42 1.00 -20.59
N THR A 236 -11.00 0.53 -21.68
CA THR A 236 -10.74 1.03 -23.05
C THR A 236 -11.65 2.21 -23.38
N GLN A 237 -11.46 3.36 -22.79
CA GLN A 237 -12.23 4.56 -23.16
C GLN A 237 -11.48 5.55 -24.07
N GLY A 238 -10.48 5.08 -24.82
CA GLY A 238 -9.82 5.86 -25.85
C GLY A 238 -8.81 6.91 -25.38
N THR A 239 -8.51 6.96 -24.08
CA THR A 239 -7.59 7.92 -23.47
C THR A 239 -6.37 7.26 -22.85
N GLN A 240 -6.06 6.02 -23.22
CA GLN A 240 -4.90 5.31 -22.72
C GLN A 240 -3.63 5.71 -23.48
N LYS A 241 -2.68 6.30 -22.77
CA LYS A 241 -1.31 6.54 -23.24
C LYS A 241 -0.52 5.23 -23.36
N ILE A 242 -0.77 4.30 -22.43
CA ILE A 242 -0.16 2.97 -22.39
C ILE A 242 -1.27 1.93 -22.33
N SER A 243 -1.45 1.12 -23.37
CA SER A 243 -2.52 0.12 -23.45
C SER A 243 -2.12 -1.26 -22.89
N ASP A 244 -0.82 -1.55 -22.83
CA ASP A 244 -0.31 -2.79 -22.25
C ASP A 244 -0.27 -2.70 -20.72
N LEU A 245 -0.96 -3.63 -20.06
CA LEU A 245 -1.15 -3.59 -18.60
C LEU A 245 0.14 -3.84 -17.82
N TYR A 246 1.03 -4.69 -18.33
CA TYR A 246 2.33 -4.90 -17.70
C TYR A 246 3.16 -3.62 -17.77
N GLN A 247 3.19 -2.97 -18.94
CA GLN A 247 3.89 -1.71 -19.12
C GLN A 247 3.28 -0.58 -18.26
N GLN A 248 1.95 -0.54 -18.03
CA GLN A 248 1.35 0.42 -17.10
C GLN A 248 1.87 0.23 -15.68
N ILE A 249 1.91 -1.02 -15.17
CA ILE A 249 2.41 -1.30 -13.83
C ILE A 249 3.91 -0.98 -13.73
N GLU A 250 4.70 -1.39 -14.71
CA GLU A 250 6.14 -1.07 -14.76
C GLU A 250 6.37 0.44 -14.80
N TYR A 251 5.57 1.16 -15.59
CA TYR A 251 5.61 2.61 -15.71
C TYR A 251 5.27 3.29 -14.37
N PHE A 252 4.23 2.84 -13.67
CA PHE A 252 3.90 3.29 -12.33
C PHE A 252 5.06 3.05 -11.35
N ILE A 253 5.59 1.83 -11.28
CA ILE A 253 6.70 1.47 -10.38
C ILE A 253 7.92 2.36 -10.61
N LYS A 254 8.23 2.71 -11.86
CA LYS A 254 9.39 3.53 -12.24
C LYS A 254 9.18 5.03 -12.02
N ASN A 255 7.96 5.53 -12.27
CA ASN A 255 7.70 6.97 -12.32
C ASN A 255 6.98 7.52 -11.09
N TYR A 256 6.43 6.65 -10.22
CA TYR A 256 5.93 7.12 -8.93
C TYR A 256 7.10 7.61 -8.08
N PRO A 257 7.06 8.86 -7.55
CA PRO A 257 8.21 9.45 -6.87
C PRO A 257 8.71 8.61 -5.70
N TYR A 258 9.93 8.83 -5.33
CA TYR A 258 10.58 8.19 -4.19
C TYR A 258 11.30 9.21 -3.32
N ASP A 259 11.06 9.17 -2.04
CA ASP A 259 11.89 9.81 -1.02
C ASP A 259 12.07 8.84 0.17
N LYS A 260 13.29 8.76 0.70
CA LYS A 260 13.64 7.84 1.80
C LYS A 260 12.86 8.08 3.10
N SER A 261 12.20 9.24 3.23
CA SER A 261 11.43 9.63 4.41
C SER A 261 9.92 9.50 4.22
N ILE A 262 9.44 9.09 3.03
CA ILE A 262 8.03 9.04 2.71
C ILE A 262 7.59 7.59 2.46
N LEU A 263 6.51 7.17 3.11
CA LEU A 263 5.80 5.92 2.85
C LEU A 263 4.41 6.22 2.30
N THR A 264 4.03 5.52 1.23
CA THR A 264 2.67 5.56 0.67
C THR A 264 1.91 4.30 1.05
N PHE A 265 0.79 4.45 1.75
CA PHE A 265 -0.18 3.38 1.98
C PHE A 265 -1.34 3.55 1.02
N SER A 266 -1.67 2.50 0.30
CA SER A 266 -2.73 2.51 -0.71
C SER A 266 -3.64 1.31 -0.60
N VAL A 267 -4.78 1.40 -1.25
CA VAL A 267 -5.58 0.27 -1.69
C VAL A 267 -5.46 0.13 -3.20
N ALA A 268 -5.75 -1.03 -3.74
CA ALA A 268 -5.96 -1.18 -5.18
C ALA A 268 -7.42 -0.77 -5.49
N GLY A 269 -7.60 0.12 -6.46
CA GLY A 269 -8.91 0.54 -6.94
C GLY A 269 -9.46 -0.39 -8.03
N ASP A 270 -10.61 -0.05 -8.59
CA ASP A 270 -11.26 -0.87 -9.62
C ASP A 270 -10.46 -0.88 -10.94
N HIS A 271 -9.77 0.20 -11.28
CA HIS A 271 -8.85 0.25 -12.40
C HIS A 271 -7.65 -0.70 -12.19
N ASP A 272 -7.06 -0.70 -11.01
CA ASP A 272 -5.97 -1.61 -10.63
C ASP A 272 -6.42 -3.08 -10.68
N ILE A 273 -7.62 -3.38 -10.16
CA ILE A 273 -8.22 -4.71 -10.14
C ILE A 273 -8.55 -5.18 -11.58
N SER A 274 -8.89 -4.26 -12.48
CA SER A 274 -9.20 -4.60 -13.88
C SER A 274 -8.01 -5.22 -14.61
N ALA A 275 -6.77 -4.81 -14.26
CA ALA A 275 -5.55 -5.41 -14.79
C ALA A 275 -5.40 -6.87 -14.36
N PHE A 276 -5.70 -7.17 -13.09
CA PHE A 276 -5.73 -8.53 -12.58
C PHE A 276 -6.80 -9.39 -13.29
N ASN A 277 -8.03 -8.87 -13.40
CA ASN A 277 -9.15 -9.58 -14.02
C ASN A 277 -8.91 -9.90 -15.51
N LYS A 278 -8.25 -9.00 -16.24
CA LYS A 278 -8.03 -9.16 -17.68
C LYS A 278 -6.80 -9.99 -18.02
N SER A 279 -5.71 -9.86 -17.24
CA SER A 279 -4.40 -10.42 -17.59
C SER A 279 -3.69 -11.13 -16.45
N SER A 280 -4.36 -11.30 -15.30
CA SER A 280 -3.78 -11.86 -14.06
C SER A 280 -2.52 -11.11 -13.58
N LEU A 281 -2.34 -9.86 -13.97
CA LEU A 281 -1.26 -9.01 -13.50
C LEU A 281 -1.66 -8.34 -12.20
N ASP A 282 -0.97 -8.69 -11.12
CA ASP A 282 -1.25 -8.20 -9.77
C ASP A 282 -0.32 -7.05 -9.39
N ILE A 283 -0.83 -5.83 -9.47
CA ILE A 283 -0.10 -4.63 -9.07
C ILE A 283 0.36 -4.69 -7.60
N VAL A 284 -0.44 -5.32 -6.73
CA VAL A 284 -0.11 -5.44 -5.30
C VAL A 284 1.14 -6.30 -5.11
N GLU A 285 1.20 -7.45 -5.81
CA GLU A 285 2.37 -8.31 -5.77
C GLU A 285 3.59 -7.65 -6.39
N MET A 286 3.43 -7.02 -7.55
CA MET A 286 4.52 -6.34 -8.25
C MET A 286 5.09 -5.19 -7.41
N CYS A 287 4.26 -4.32 -6.85
CA CYS A 287 4.72 -3.26 -5.97
C CYS A 287 5.41 -3.82 -4.72
N ASN A 288 4.85 -4.84 -4.08
CA ASN A 288 5.46 -5.45 -2.90
C ASN A 288 6.84 -6.07 -3.15
N ASN A 289 7.14 -6.46 -4.39
CA ASN A 289 8.45 -6.99 -4.76
C ASN A 289 9.48 -5.90 -5.10
N PHE A 290 9.03 -4.78 -5.68
CA PHE A 290 9.94 -3.77 -6.25
C PHE A 290 9.95 -2.43 -5.50
N ARG A 291 8.91 -2.12 -4.70
CA ARG A 291 8.75 -0.84 -3.99
C ARG A 291 8.27 -1.07 -2.56
N HIS A 292 9.19 -1.08 -1.58
CA HIS A 292 8.83 -1.26 -0.17
C HIS A 292 8.27 0.01 0.48
N ASP A 293 8.49 1.15 -0.14
CA ASP A 293 7.93 2.45 0.23
C ASP A 293 6.47 2.63 -0.19
N ILE A 294 5.96 1.73 -1.06
CA ILE A 294 4.54 1.68 -1.45
C ILE A 294 3.92 0.42 -0.85
N VAL A 295 2.93 0.60 0.01
CA VAL A 295 2.27 -0.47 0.75
C VAL A 295 0.82 -0.56 0.32
N ILE A 296 0.52 -1.45 -0.63
CA ILE A 296 -0.86 -1.69 -1.02
C ILE A 296 -1.46 -2.69 -0.03
N GLY A 297 -2.37 -2.22 0.84
CA GLY A 297 -2.91 -2.98 1.96
C GLY A 297 -3.96 -4.02 1.56
N GLY A 298 -4.67 -3.78 0.47
CA GLY A 298 -5.73 -4.67 0.00
C GLY A 298 -6.36 -4.23 -1.31
N TYR A 299 -7.28 -5.04 -1.78
CA TYR A 299 -8.15 -4.72 -2.91
C TYR A 299 -9.37 -3.98 -2.38
N ASN A 300 -9.62 -2.78 -2.86
CA ASN A 300 -10.71 -1.89 -2.50
C ASN A 300 -10.70 -1.35 -1.06
N ASN A 301 -10.14 -2.04 -0.06
CA ASN A 301 -10.12 -1.52 1.31
C ASN A 301 -8.94 -2.03 2.15
N THR A 302 -8.54 -1.25 3.15
CA THR A 302 -7.62 -1.64 4.21
C THR A 302 -7.81 -0.76 5.44
N GLY A 303 -7.55 -1.31 6.63
CA GLY A 303 -7.45 -0.53 7.87
C GLY A 303 -6.01 -0.10 8.13
N ILE A 304 -5.82 1.12 8.62
CA ILE A 304 -4.53 1.63 9.05
C ILE A 304 -4.61 1.95 10.53
N ASN A 305 -4.01 1.10 11.35
CA ASN A 305 -4.01 1.26 12.81
C ASN A 305 -3.01 2.35 13.20
N LEU A 306 -3.50 3.32 13.96
CA LEU A 306 -2.78 4.44 14.54
C LEU A 306 -3.02 4.45 16.06
N LYS A 307 -2.03 4.05 16.84
CA LYS A 307 -2.16 3.87 18.30
C LYS A 307 -3.35 2.93 18.65
N ASN A 308 -4.36 3.43 19.32
CA ASN A 308 -5.55 2.66 19.73
C ASN A 308 -6.71 2.79 18.75
N ASP A 309 -6.56 3.59 17.70
CA ASP A 309 -7.58 3.85 16.70
C ASP A 309 -7.18 3.35 15.31
N LYS A 310 -8.10 3.49 14.36
CA LYS A 310 -7.94 3.08 12.99
C LYS A 310 -8.43 4.17 12.04
N VAL A 311 -7.71 4.36 10.94
CA VAL A 311 -8.22 5.03 9.74
C VAL A 311 -8.60 3.93 8.74
N HIS A 312 -9.81 3.97 8.21
CA HIS A 312 -10.24 3.04 7.18
C HIS A 312 -10.10 3.67 5.81
N LEU A 313 -9.34 3.04 4.94
CA LEU A 313 -9.09 3.48 3.57
C LEU A 313 -9.83 2.57 2.60
N TYR A 314 -10.69 3.16 1.77
CA TYR A 314 -11.42 2.49 0.70
C TYR A 314 -11.10 3.13 -0.65
N HIS A 315 -11.23 2.38 -1.73
CA HIS A 315 -11.36 2.99 -3.04
C HIS A 315 -12.82 3.33 -3.30
N HIS A 316 -13.67 2.32 -3.42
CA HIS A 316 -15.11 2.49 -3.58
C HIS A 316 -15.85 1.97 -2.33
N VAL A 317 -16.75 2.77 -1.79
CA VAL A 317 -17.53 2.40 -0.62
C VAL A 317 -18.90 1.90 -1.03
N GLU A 318 -19.14 0.61 -0.90
CA GLU A 318 -20.49 0.05 -1.00
C GLU A 318 -21.36 0.58 0.15
N ALA A 319 -22.62 0.88 -0.13
CA ALA A 319 -23.55 1.55 0.80
C ALA A 319 -23.75 0.82 2.17
N GLY A 320 -23.36 -0.45 2.27
CA GLY A 320 -23.40 -1.24 3.50
C GLY A 320 -22.11 -1.21 4.33
N ALA A 321 -20.95 -0.97 3.70
CA ALA A 321 -19.65 -1.10 4.35
C ALA A 321 -19.39 -0.01 5.41
N MET A 322 -19.88 1.21 5.19
CA MET A 322 -19.76 2.32 6.15
C MET A 322 -20.47 2.06 7.50
N ARG A 323 -21.41 1.11 7.56
CA ARG A 323 -22.14 0.82 8.80
C ARG A 323 -21.42 -0.15 9.73
N GLN A 324 -20.36 -0.78 9.26
CA GLN A 324 -19.69 -1.89 9.96
C GLN A 324 -18.31 -1.52 10.53
N THR A 325 -17.84 -0.30 10.32
CA THR A 325 -16.54 0.13 10.86
C THR A 325 -16.70 0.99 12.10
N ASP A 326 -15.85 0.77 13.09
CA ASP A 326 -15.67 1.58 14.30
C ASP A 326 -14.60 2.68 14.11
N ALA A 327 -14.02 2.79 12.92
CA ALA A 327 -13.00 3.78 12.62
C ALA A 327 -13.54 5.21 12.71
N PRO A 328 -12.86 6.13 13.43
CA PRO A 328 -13.25 7.53 13.52
C PRO A 328 -13.06 8.33 12.24
N ILE A 329 -12.20 7.84 11.35
CA ILE A 329 -11.93 8.45 10.04
C ILE A 329 -12.07 7.38 8.96
N ILE A 330 -12.84 7.69 7.93
CA ILE A 330 -13.05 6.87 6.74
C ILE A 330 -12.63 7.71 5.53
N LEU A 331 -11.70 7.17 4.76
CA LEU A 331 -11.16 7.78 3.55
C LEU A 331 -11.60 6.97 2.34
N HIS A 332 -12.00 7.63 1.26
CA HIS A 332 -12.32 6.93 0.02
C HIS A 332 -12.00 7.76 -1.24
N GLY A 333 -11.60 7.09 -2.32
CA GLY A 333 -11.30 7.65 -3.64
C GLY A 333 -12.50 7.56 -4.61
N HIS A 334 -12.23 7.13 -5.82
CA HIS A 334 -13.16 6.77 -6.90
C HIS A 334 -14.02 7.91 -7.47
N SER A 335 -14.53 8.79 -6.65
CA SER A 335 -15.46 9.83 -7.11
C SER A 335 -14.78 11.04 -7.75
N HIS A 336 -13.47 11.14 -7.65
CA HIS A 336 -12.62 12.23 -8.12
C HIS A 336 -12.91 13.61 -7.47
N LYS A 337 -13.87 13.71 -6.54
CA LYS A 337 -14.33 14.99 -5.96
C LYS A 337 -14.05 15.03 -4.47
N TYR A 338 -13.68 16.21 -3.98
CA TYR A 338 -13.54 16.43 -2.55
C TYR A 338 -14.90 16.60 -1.88
N SER A 339 -15.14 15.86 -0.82
CA SER A 339 -16.22 16.11 0.13
C SER A 339 -15.87 15.62 1.53
N THR A 340 -16.53 16.18 2.54
CA THR A 340 -16.43 15.73 3.93
C THR A 340 -17.80 15.73 4.59
N GLU A 341 -18.08 14.71 5.37
CA GLU A 341 -19.28 14.62 6.21
C GLU A 341 -19.00 13.87 7.51
N ILE A 342 -19.69 14.23 8.59
CA ILE A 342 -19.75 13.38 9.80
C ILE A 342 -20.99 12.51 9.67
N LYS A 343 -20.78 11.20 9.62
CA LYS A 343 -21.85 10.20 9.52
C LYS A 343 -21.51 8.98 10.35
N ASN A 344 -22.46 8.47 11.10
CA ASN A 344 -22.28 7.33 12.00
C ASN A 344 -21.10 7.50 13.00
N ASN A 345 -20.91 8.71 13.52
CA ASN A 345 -19.81 9.10 14.41
C ASN A 345 -18.41 8.98 13.77
N ALA A 346 -18.31 8.88 12.47
CA ALA A 346 -17.06 8.89 11.73
C ALA A 346 -16.97 10.10 10.78
N LEU A 347 -15.79 10.66 10.66
CA LEU A 347 -15.46 11.64 9.64
C LEU A 347 -15.20 10.90 8.32
N ASN A 348 -16.10 11.06 7.36
CA ASN A 348 -15.97 10.54 6.02
C ASN A 348 -15.34 11.60 5.13
N ILE A 349 -14.25 11.24 4.46
CA ILE A 349 -13.50 12.12 3.57
C ILE A 349 -13.43 11.46 2.20
N THR A 350 -14.00 12.12 1.19
CA THR A 350 -13.75 11.74 -0.19
C THR A 350 -12.49 12.45 -0.66
N ILE A 351 -11.51 11.68 -1.07
CA ILE A 351 -10.22 12.19 -1.56
C ILE A 351 -10.40 12.60 -3.02
N PRO A 352 -10.03 13.83 -3.40
CA PRO A 352 -10.10 14.26 -4.79
C PRO A 352 -9.03 13.56 -5.63
N THR A 353 -9.26 13.44 -6.93
CA THR A 353 -8.26 12.92 -7.87
C THR A 353 -7.07 13.86 -8.00
N LEU A 354 -5.89 13.29 -8.19
CA LEU A 354 -4.69 14.03 -8.59
C LEU A 354 -4.42 13.94 -10.11
N SER A 355 -5.27 13.25 -10.88
CA SER A 355 -5.27 13.22 -12.34
C SER A 355 -6.18 14.29 -12.95
N GLY A 356 -6.04 14.54 -14.26
CA GLY A 356 -6.93 15.44 -15.03
C GLY A 356 -8.27 14.82 -15.40
N ILE A 357 -8.54 13.58 -15.02
CA ILE A 357 -9.75 12.85 -15.42
C ILE A 357 -10.96 13.43 -14.69
N ASN A 358 -11.91 13.95 -15.47
CA ASN A 358 -13.16 14.54 -14.96
C ASN A 358 -12.99 15.66 -13.94
N GLN A 359 -11.77 16.22 -13.82
CA GLN A 359 -11.47 17.31 -12.90
C GLN A 359 -10.63 18.40 -13.56
N PRO A 360 -11.18 19.63 -13.67
CA PRO A 360 -10.41 20.77 -14.17
C PRO A 360 -9.35 21.26 -13.18
N MET A 361 -9.44 20.84 -11.93
CA MET A 361 -8.59 21.28 -10.83
C MET A 361 -8.22 20.10 -9.92
N PRO A 362 -7.31 19.20 -10.39
CA PRO A 362 -6.82 18.11 -9.57
C PRO A 362 -6.19 18.61 -8.28
N SER A 363 -6.41 17.94 -7.18
CA SER A 363 -6.04 18.43 -5.85
C SER A 363 -5.72 17.31 -4.88
N ALA A 364 -5.14 17.65 -3.73
CA ALA A 364 -4.84 16.73 -2.63
C ALA A 364 -5.35 17.31 -1.30
N LEU A 365 -5.27 16.51 -0.23
CA LEU A 365 -5.65 16.98 1.10
C LEU A 365 -4.47 16.75 2.06
N GLU A 366 -4.12 17.75 2.88
CA GLU A 366 -3.35 17.53 4.10
C GLU A 366 -4.32 17.22 5.23
N LEU A 367 -4.10 16.13 5.94
CA LEU A 367 -4.87 15.74 7.11
C LEU A 367 -3.94 15.73 8.32
N ASP A 368 -4.17 16.69 9.23
CA ASP A 368 -3.54 16.71 10.54
C ASP A 368 -4.41 15.89 11.51
N ILE A 369 -3.83 14.87 12.14
CA ILE A 369 -4.49 13.98 13.10
C ILE A 369 -3.90 14.26 14.48
N TYR A 370 -4.75 14.56 15.46
CA TYR A 370 -4.33 14.79 16.85
C TYR A 370 -4.84 13.69 17.75
N PHE A 371 -3.97 13.19 18.62
CA PHE A 371 -4.26 12.10 19.53
C PHE A 371 -4.50 12.61 20.96
N SER A 372 -5.45 11.99 21.63
CA SER A 372 -5.62 12.08 23.08
C SER A 372 -5.68 10.67 23.67
N LYS A 373 -4.74 10.36 24.55
CA LYS A 373 -4.60 9.03 25.18
C LYS A 373 -4.53 7.86 24.19
N GLY A 374 -3.92 8.10 23.05
CA GLY A 374 -3.78 7.11 22.00
C GLY A 374 -4.98 6.98 21.07
N TYR A 375 -6.05 7.75 21.27
CA TYR A 375 -7.21 7.80 20.36
C TYR A 375 -7.19 9.07 19.52
N ILE A 376 -7.71 8.99 18.31
CA ILE A 376 -7.87 10.15 17.42
C ILE A 376 -8.92 11.07 18.03
N ALA A 377 -8.49 12.27 18.43
CA ALA A 377 -9.33 13.23 19.14
C ALA A 377 -9.87 14.31 18.20
N ASN A 378 -8.98 14.90 17.42
CA ASN A 378 -9.31 15.98 16.49
C ASN A 378 -8.59 15.76 15.15
N SER A 379 -9.11 16.37 14.10
CA SER A 379 -8.42 16.46 12.84
C SER A 379 -8.61 17.81 12.18
N VAL A 380 -7.62 18.22 11.38
CA VAL A 380 -7.69 19.40 10.51
C VAL A 380 -7.45 18.94 9.09
N ILE A 381 -8.31 19.33 8.17
CA ILE A 381 -8.18 19.04 6.74
C ILE A 381 -7.86 20.34 6.02
N LYS A 382 -6.78 20.34 5.24
CA LYS A 382 -6.48 21.41 4.29
C LYS A 382 -6.65 20.89 2.87
N HIS A 383 -7.50 21.51 2.09
CA HIS A 383 -7.65 21.20 0.68
C HIS A 383 -6.60 21.96 -0.11
N LEU A 384 -5.70 21.22 -0.79
CA LEU A 384 -4.52 21.75 -1.46
C LEU A 384 -4.68 21.68 -2.98
N TYR A 385 -4.34 22.76 -3.64
CA TYR A 385 -4.18 22.78 -5.09
C TYR A 385 -2.71 23.05 -5.44
N PHE A 386 -2.12 22.16 -6.20
CA PHE A 386 -0.75 22.24 -6.70
C PHE A 386 -0.72 22.91 -8.09
N GLY A 387 -0.85 24.23 -8.12
CA GLY A 387 -0.77 25.03 -9.32
C GLY A 387 0.61 25.68 -9.53
N PRO A 388 0.71 26.72 -10.34
CA PRO A 388 1.94 27.54 -10.44
C PRO A 388 2.41 28.06 -9.08
N GLN A 389 1.46 28.27 -8.16
CA GLN A 389 1.68 28.50 -6.73
C GLN A 389 0.78 27.51 -5.99
N ASP A 390 1.33 26.83 -4.97
CA ASP A 390 0.55 25.95 -4.12
C ASP A 390 -0.41 26.77 -3.28
N ILE A 391 -1.68 26.39 -3.30
CA ILE A 391 -2.76 27.16 -2.66
C ILE A 391 -3.55 26.24 -1.73
N VAL A 392 -3.78 26.69 -0.49
CA VAL A 392 -4.80 26.11 0.40
C VAL A 392 -6.16 26.67 0.00
N LEU A 393 -7.02 25.82 -0.56
CA LEU A 393 -8.36 26.19 -1.02
C LEU A 393 -9.34 26.34 0.15
N SER A 394 -9.23 25.49 1.15
CA SER A 394 -10.05 25.51 2.36
C SER A 394 -9.35 24.81 3.51
N GLU A 395 -9.74 25.14 4.73
CA GLU A 395 -9.33 24.46 5.96
C GLU A 395 -10.56 24.17 6.81
N SER A 396 -10.66 22.97 7.38
CA SER A 396 -11.77 22.53 8.21
C SER A 396 -11.26 21.73 9.41
N THR A 397 -11.82 21.97 10.58
CA THR A 397 -11.47 21.29 11.84
C THR A 397 -12.62 20.44 12.33
N PHE A 398 -12.31 19.22 12.80
CA PHE A 398 -13.29 18.24 13.27
C PHE A 398 -12.93 17.73 14.65
N ASP A 399 -13.92 17.75 15.60
CA ASP A 399 -13.84 17.11 16.90
C ASP A 399 -14.41 15.69 16.78
N LEU A 400 -13.54 14.68 16.93
CA LEU A 400 -13.87 13.27 16.74
C LEU A 400 -14.08 12.49 18.06
N LEU A 401 -13.94 13.16 19.21
CA LEU A 401 -14.30 12.58 20.51
C LEU A 401 -15.78 12.74 20.82
N LYS A 402 -16.43 13.71 20.22
CA LYS A 402 -17.85 14.03 20.48
C LYS A 402 -18.74 12.89 19.96
N GLY A 403 -19.47 12.25 20.88
CA GLY A 403 -20.37 11.14 20.56
C GLY A 403 -19.74 9.74 20.61
N ARG A 404 -18.45 9.61 20.83
CA ARG A 404 -17.79 8.31 21.07
C ARG A 404 -17.98 7.90 22.54
N THR A 405 -18.43 6.65 22.76
CA THR A 405 -18.37 6.01 24.08
C THR A 405 -16.92 5.55 24.32
N ILE A 406 -16.05 6.51 24.63
CA ILE A 406 -14.73 6.17 25.14
C ILE A 406 -14.93 5.76 26.58
N ASN A 407 -14.35 4.65 27.01
CA ASN A 407 -14.45 4.21 28.41
C ASN A 407 -13.66 5.19 29.28
N TYR A 408 -14.37 6.22 29.80
CA TYR A 408 -13.80 7.39 30.44
C TYR A 408 -13.23 7.13 31.85
N GLU A 409 -13.35 5.93 32.42
CA GLU A 409 -12.77 5.65 33.73
C GLU A 409 -11.24 5.83 33.77
N ALA A 410 -10.56 5.57 32.66
CA ALA A 410 -9.12 5.85 32.51
C ALA A 410 -8.81 7.32 32.25
N VAL A 411 -9.79 8.12 31.77
CA VAL A 411 -9.58 9.48 31.25
C VAL A 411 -9.70 10.56 32.30
N ARG A 412 -10.41 10.32 33.39
CA ARG A 412 -10.73 11.38 34.38
C ARG A 412 -9.57 11.86 35.25
N ASN A 413 -8.44 11.16 35.29
CA ASN A 413 -7.39 11.38 36.28
C ASN A 413 -6.04 11.88 35.76
N THR A 414 -5.90 12.48 34.56
CA THR A 414 -4.63 12.99 34.10
C THR A 414 -4.68 14.47 33.70
N GLU A 415 -3.74 15.24 34.25
CA GLU A 415 -3.48 16.66 33.92
C GLU A 415 -3.26 16.89 32.42
N THR A 416 -2.79 15.88 31.68
CA THR A 416 -2.54 15.93 30.24
C THR A 416 -3.82 16.21 29.42
N TYR A 417 -5.00 15.77 29.91
CA TYR A 417 -6.27 16.08 29.25
C TYR A 417 -6.62 17.57 29.35
N ARG A 418 -6.36 18.18 30.51
CA ARG A 418 -6.57 19.64 30.68
C ARG A 418 -5.60 20.47 29.84
N GLN A 419 -4.35 20.03 29.70
CA GLN A 419 -3.36 20.70 28.87
C GLN A 419 -3.69 20.57 27.37
N GLY A 420 -4.19 19.43 26.89
CA GLY A 420 -4.66 19.25 25.52
C GLY A 420 -5.85 20.13 25.18
N LEU A 421 -6.81 20.26 26.11
CA LEU A 421 -7.95 21.16 25.94
C LEU A 421 -7.58 22.64 26.06
N SER A 422 -6.59 23.00 26.86
CA SER A 422 -6.10 24.38 26.97
C SER A 422 -5.31 24.80 25.72
N GLN A 423 -4.59 23.89 25.07
CA GLN A 423 -3.95 24.15 23.79
C GLN A 423 -4.95 24.23 22.62
N SER A 424 -6.09 23.51 22.70
CA SER A 424 -7.18 23.66 21.73
C SER A 424 -8.00 24.94 21.93
N SER A 425 -7.94 25.58 23.11
CA SER A 425 -8.59 26.86 23.35
C SER A 425 -7.83 28.07 22.77
N ASP A 426 -6.55 27.86 22.40
CA ASP A 426 -5.75 28.81 21.63
C ASP A 426 -5.86 28.57 20.10
N ALA A 427 -6.68 27.60 19.68
CA ALA A 427 -7.12 27.56 18.29
C ALA A 427 -7.79 28.90 17.96
N PRO A 428 -7.42 29.55 16.86
CA PRO A 428 -7.88 30.89 16.54
C PRO A 428 -9.41 30.95 16.64
N LYS A 429 -9.89 31.81 17.52
CA LYS A 429 -11.32 32.13 17.65
C LYS A 429 -11.89 32.25 16.25
N THR A 430 -12.82 31.36 15.91
CA THR A 430 -13.66 31.37 14.70
C THR A 430 -13.28 32.47 13.72
N LEU A 431 -12.41 32.14 12.77
CA LEU A 431 -12.23 32.99 11.59
C LEU A 431 -13.61 33.11 10.95
N LYS A 432 -14.19 34.29 11.02
CA LYS A 432 -15.38 34.65 10.24
C LYS A 432 -15.13 34.14 8.84
N LYS A 433 -16.10 33.39 8.27
CA LYS A 433 -16.11 32.98 6.87
C LYS A 433 -15.63 34.14 6.01
N THR A 434 -14.37 34.18 5.65
CA THR A 434 -13.88 35.13 4.67
C THR A 434 -14.22 34.53 3.31
N ASN A 435 -15.12 35.19 2.59
CA ASN A 435 -15.58 34.82 1.23
C ASN A 435 -14.48 34.97 0.15
N GLN A 436 -13.19 34.91 0.53
CA GLN A 436 -12.10 35.09 -0.43
C GLN A 436 -11.81 33.88 -1.33
N PRO A 437 -11.96 32.60 -0.91
CA PRO A 437 -11.72 31.47 -1.81
C PRO A 437 -12.65 31.43 -3.02
N LEU A 438 -13.95 31.75 -2.83
CA LEU A 438 -14.95 31.74 -3.91
C LEU A 438 -14.61 32.68 -5.06
N SER A 439 -14.04 33.87 -4.78
CA SER A 439 -13.69 34.81 -5.83
C SER A 439 -12.54 34.37 -6.73
N GLN A 440 -11.63 33.53 -6.24
CA GLN A 440 -10.54 32.96 -7.05
C GLN A 440 -11.04 31.77 -7.88
N ILE A 441 -11.90 30.94 -7.33
CA ILE A 441 -12.57 29.84 -8.06
C ILE A 441 -13.47 30.41 -9.17
N GLU A 442 -14.23 31.47 -8.90
CA GLU A 442 -15.04 32.14 -9.93
C GLU A 442 -14.17 32.77 -11.02
N LYS A 443 -13.04 33.41 -10.68
CA LYS A 443 -12.09 33.93 -11.66
C LYS A 443 -11.45 32.83 -12.51
N PHE A 444 -11.11 31.70 -11.91
CA PHE A 444 -10.56 30.55 -12.60
C PHE A 444 -11.59 29.95 -13.57
N ASN A 445 -12.82 29.70 -13.11
CA ASN A 445 -13.92 29.17 -13.94
C ASN A 445 -14.29 30.12 -15.09
N ARG A 446 -14.24 31.43 -14.90
CA ARG A 446 -14.44 32.42 -16.00
C ARG A 446 -13.31 32.41 -17.03
N ARG A 447 -12.10 32.02 -16.64
CA ARG A 447 -10.93 32.05 -17.52
C ARG A 447 -10.68 30.75 -18.27
N TYR A 448 -11.10 29.62 -17.70
CA TYR A 448 -10.80 28.27 -18.20
C TYR A 448 -12.03 27.36 -18.33
N GLY A 449 -13.20 27.81 -17.95
CA GLY A 449 -14.47 27.07 -18.02
C GLY A 449 -15.25 27.37 -19.30
N LYS A 450 -14.63 27.05 -20.45
CA LYS A 450 -15.34 26.96 -21.74
C LYS A 450 -15.06 25.63 -22.36
#